data_15bd04946f34b05835967c209bec74ef
#
_entry.id   15bd04946f34b05835967c209bec74ef
#
_cell.length_a   1.000
_cell.length_b   1.000
_cell.length_c   1.000
_cell.angle_alpha   90.00
_cell.angle_beta   90.00
_cell.angle_gamma   90.00
#
_symmetry.space_group_name_H-M   'P 1'
#
loop_
_entity.id
_entity.type
_entity.pdbx_description
1 polymer ?
#
loop_
_entity_poly.entity_id
_entity_poly.type
_entity_poly.pdbx_seq_one_letter_code
_entity_poly.pdbx_strand_id
1 'polypeptide(L)'
;MKKLSKLLLGLILSFMVSQVPLALNHSVYALDDETTEDVITPKSGLMYEDKHFVYYSDGEVNKDFKGLAEYEGEKYYVQNGTVDTKLTDVVYIDGTWYYIDKGRLNEETRDVIYHCGGWYFVENGTIDWTYTGVVEHCGGYFYVEKGQINWDYTGACKTDGVLYYIRKGSLDTNKNGLTYVDGTWFLLEKGKLKTDYTGLVQYEGRWYYVENGILNWGYTGLTKYYSTWYMVVNGQLDWKFNDVTYYFGTWYYVKNGVLDWNYTGLTQHCGTWYYVDHGRINWDYTGLTKYYSTWYMVVNGQLDCNFTNLTQYYGTWYYVENGKLNWNFTDLFQYFGTWYCIRGGVLDWNYTGLAYHAGGWYYINHGVLDWNYSASSQSQPVNQSFVANMSISHQTTQAIIVVGNGGSYATLTVHTKHNGVWTETLSCSARVGRNGITGNKREGDGKTPRGIYSFGQAFGVAGNPGTSRRWLQVNNNHYWVDDVNSSYYNKLVDASQTDIQWSSAEHLISYPTAYRYAIALNYNTACTPGAGSAIFLHCSTGGATAGCISVSQSDMIRILKMIQGDTLIGIYQNKNSLY
;
A
#
# COMPACT_ATOMS: atom_id res chain seq x y z
N MET A 1 4.93 26.04 28.63
CA MET A 1 4.43 27.34 29.06
C MET A 1 3.00 27.53 28.62
N LYS A 2 2.10 27.82 29.60
CA LYS A 2 0.73 28.37 29.51
C LYS A 2 -0.29 27.53 28.71
N LYS A 3 -1.21 26.78 29.34
CA LYS A 3 -2.41 27.13 30.15
C LYS A 3 -3.43 28.00 29.41
N LEU A 4 -4.62 27.47 29.28
CA LEU A 4 -5.97 28.00 29.60
C LEU A 4 -6.98 27.35 28.65
N SER A 5 -8.21 27.08 28.94
CA SER A 5 -9.02 26.92 30.18
C SER A 5 -10.42 26.45 29.74
N LYS A 6 -11.05 25.75 30.63
CA LYS A 6 -12.43 25.26 30.60
C LYS A 6 -13.45 26.38 30.32
N LEU A 7 -14.54 26.08 29.66
CA LEU A 7 -15.85 26.67 30.00
C LEU A 7 -16.94 25.62 29.88
N LEU A 8 -17.44 25.24 31.03
CA LEU A 8 -18.69 24.53 31.28
C LEU A 8 -19.80 25.57 31.28
N LEU A 9 -20.89 25.36 30.55
CA LEU A 9 -22.13 26.10 30.79
C LEU A 9 -23.25 25.08 31.00
N GLY A 10 -23.60 24.89 32.26
CA GLY A 10 -24.79 24.19 32.70
C GLY A 10 -26.01 25.10 32.60
N LEU A 11 -27.10 24.63 32.00
CA LEU A 11 -28.39 25.26 32.08
C LEU A 11 -29.19 24.57 33.18
N ILE A 12 -29.44 25.30 34.28
CA ILE A 12 -30.40 24.96 35.33
C ILE A 12 -31.77 25.46 34.89
N LEU A 13 -32.74 24.56 34.68
CA LEU A 13 -34.15 24.90 34.58
C LEU A 13 -34.72 24.97 35.99
N SER A 14 -35.05 26.17 36.46
CA SER A 14 -35.80 26.39 37.70
C SER A 14 -37.29 26.25 37.43
N PHE A 15 -37.94 25.32 38.13
CA PHE A 15 -39.39 25.26 38.29
C PHE A 15 -39.86 26.43 39.18
N MET A 16 -40.69 27.30 38.61
CA MET A 16 -41.49 28.21 39.39
C MET A 16 -42.86 27.56 39.70
N VAL A 17 -43.01 27.22 40.96
CA VAL A 17 -44.34 26.92 41.53
C VAL A 17 -44.96 28.25 41.94
N SER A 18 -46.05 28.67 41.30
CA SER A 18 -46.86 29.78 41.72
C SER A 18 -47.87 29.32 42.79
N GLN A 19 -47.61 29.72 44.02
CA GLN A 19 -48.61 29.62 45.08
C GLN A 19 -49.62 30.75 44.94
N VAL A 20 -50.89 30.40 44.92
CA VAL A 20 -52.03 31.35 45.10
C VAL A 20 -52.41 31.29 46.58
N PRO A 21 -52.54 32.42 47.24
CA PRO A 21 -52.91 32.42 48.66
C PRO A 21 -54.43 32.27 48.83
N LEU A 22 -54.81 31.36 49.73
CA LEU A 22 -56.17 31.32 50.31
C LEU A 22 -56.39 32.58 51.13
N ALA A 23 -57.42 33.32 50.77
CA ALA A 23 -58.00 34.32 51.67
C ALA A 23 -59.26 33.74 52.27
N LEU A 24 -59.19 33.40 53.54
CA LEU A 24 -60.39 33.21 54.39
C LEU A 24 -60.98 34.58 54.71
N ASN A 25 -62.24 34.79 54.40
CA ASN A 25 -63.00 35.79 55.06
C ASN A 25 -64.29 35.17 55.62
N HIS A 26 -64.30 35.10 56.96
CA HIS A 26 -65.50 34.89 57.75
C HIS A 26 -66.26 36.17 57.79
N SER A 27 -67.55 36.13 57.49
CA SER A 27 -68.56 37.02 58.11
C SER A 27 -69.82 36.26 58.28
N VAL A 28 -70.21 36.11 59.52
CA VAL A 28 -71.49 35.69 60.04
C VAL A 28 -72.40 36.91 59.95
N TYR A 29 -73.65 36.77 59.44
CA TYR A 29 -74.92 37.37 59.97
C TYR A 29 -76.12 36.83 59.20
N ALA A 30 -76.93 36.23 59.97
CA ALA A 30 -78.35 36.45 60.26
C ALA A 30 -79.36 35.86 59.25
N LEU A 31 -80.20 35.05 59.86
CA LEU A 31 -81.47 34.53 59.40
C LEU A 31 -82.36 35.61 58.79
N ASP A 32 -82.90 35.34 57.61
CA ASP A 32 -84.25 35.63 57.32
C ASP A 32 -84.87 34.53 56.44
N ASP A 33 -86.01 34.11 56.90
CA ASP A 33 -86.83 33.07 56.39
C ASP A 33 -87.56 33.61 55.11
N GLU A 34 -87.09 33.15 53.89
CA GLU A 34 -87.95 33.27 52.71
C GLU A 34 -87.88 31.91 51.97
N THR A 35 -89.05 31.32 51.86
CA THR A 35 -89.36 30.17 51.06
C THR A 35 -88.94 30.41 49.61
N THR A 36 -87.76 29.94 49.18
CA THR A 36 -87.42 29.80 47.78
C THR A 36 -88.07 28.52 47.27
N GLU A 37 -89.08 28.62 46.43
CA GLU A 37 -89.42 27.53 45.51
C GLU A 37 -88.16 27.08 44.79
N ASP A 38 -87.80 25.83 45.00
CA ASP A 38 -86.75 25.17 44.18
C ASP A 38 -87.20 25.27 42.72
N VAL A 39 -86.65 26.22 41.99
CA VAL A 39 -86.73 26.20 40.52
C VAL A 39 -85.94 24.96 40.09
N ILE A 40 -86.66 23.84 39.93
CA ILE A 40 -86.18 22.65 39.32
C ILE A 40 -85.84 23.01 37.90
N THR A 41 -84.54 23.35 37.64
CA THR A 41 -84.08 23.52 36.26
C THR A 41 -84.27 22.18 35.57
N PRO A 42 -84.93 22.10 34.43
CA PRO A 42 -85.16 20.83 33.77
C PRO A 42 -83.85 20.21 33.40
N LYS A 43 -83.71 18.90 33.61
CA LYS A 43 -82.46 18.13 33.23
C LYS A 43 -82.16 18.39 31.77
N SER A 44 -80.97 18.79 31.46
CA SER A 44 -80.50 19.00 30.08
C SER A 44 -79.06 18.53 29.96
N GLY A 45 -78.75 17.88 28.84
CA GLY A 45 -77.43 17.27 28.59
C GLY A 45 -77.30 15.81 29.04
N LEU A 46 -76.03 15.29 29.05
CA LEU A 46 -75.73 13.89 29.41
C LEU A 46 -75.72 13.75 30.93
N MET A 47 -76.47 12.80 31.47
CA MET A 47 -76.52 12.48 32.89
C MET A 47 -76.20 10.98 33.09
N TYR A 48 -75.57 10.65 34.22
CA TYR A 48 -75.34 9.26 34.63
C TYR A 48 -76.29 8.88 35.73
N GLU A 49 -77.29 8.05 35.41
CA GLU A 49 -78.32 7.63 36.33
C GLU A 49 -78.58 6.14 36.23
N ASP A 50 -78.83 5.48 37.33
CA ASP A 50 -79.15 4.06 37.40
C ASP A 50 -78.12 3.19 36.66
N LYS A 51 -76.82 3.57 36.70
CA LYS A 51 -75.72 2.91 36.02
C LYS A 51 -75.74 3.02 34.48
N HIS A 52 -76.48 3.99 33.94
CA HIS A 52 -76.57 4.25 32.51
C HIS A 52 -76.42 5.75 32.22
N PHE A 53 -75.92 6.05 31.07
CA PHE A 53 -75.87 7.42 30.55
C PHE A 53 -77.14 7.70 29.78
N VAL A 54 -77.87 8.76 30.13
CA VAL A 54 -79.09 9.20 29.50
C VAL A 54 -79.01 10.68 29.11
N TYR A 55 -79.36 11.02 27.89
CA TYR A 55 -79.33 12.38 27.39
C TYR A 55 -80.74 13.06 27.47
N TYR A 56 -80.78 14.18 28.13
CA TYR A 56 -81.96 14.94 28.37
C TYR A 56 -82.00 16.25 27.57
N SER A 57 -83.17 16.63 27.08
CA SER A 57 -83.49 17.97 26.61
C SER A 57 -84.74 18.43 27.28
N ASP A 58 -84.75 19.62 27.93
CA ASP A 58 -85.88 20.24 28.61
C ASP A 58 -86.64 19.30 29.59
N GLY A 59 -85.88 18.43 30.29
CA GLY A 59 -86.42 17.53 31.29
C GLY A 59 -86.83 16.15 30.79
N GLU A 60 -86.94 15.94 29.48
CA GLU A 60 -87.30 14.66 28.87
C GLU A 60 -86.13 13.98 28.19
N VAL A 61 -86.14 12.64 28.15
CA VAL A 61 -85.09 11.85 27.43
C VAL A 61 -85.19 12.11 25.95
N ASN A 62 -84.17 12.71 25.36
CA ASN A 62 -84.13 13.02 23.94
C ASN A 62 -83.59 11.78 23.13
N LYS A 63 -84.58 10.99 22.65
CA LYS A 63 -84.24 9.76 21.85
C LYS A 63 -83.84 10.10 20.42
N ASP A 64 -84.01 11.28 19.95
CA ASP A 64 -83.65 11.71 18.60
C ASP A 64 -82.22 12.24 18.54
N PHE A 65 -81.61 12.52 19.72
CA PHE A 65 -80.20 12.98 19.78
C PHE A 65 -79.22 11.86 19.36
N LYS A 66 -78.43 12.23 18.37
CA LYS A 66 -77.27 11.39 17.92
C LYS A 66 -76.07 12.31 17.77
N GLY A 67 -75.04 12.11 18.62
CA GLY A 67 -73.87 12.98 18.60
C GLY A 67 -72.98 12.77 19.82
N LEU A 68 -71.97 13.63 19.96
CA LEU A 68 -71.11 13.66 21.14
C LEU A 68 -71.74 14.55 22.22
N ALA A 69 -71.84 14.08 23.44
CA ALA A 69 -72.25 14.84 24.60
C ALA A 69 -71.25 14.75 25.74
N GLU A 70 -71.03 15.84 26.45
CA GLU A 70 -70.02 15.94 27.52
C GLU A 70 -70.64 15.55 28.87
N TYR A 71 -69.91 14.77 29.65
CA TYR A 71 -70.21 14.50 31.04
C TYR A 71 -68.91 14.46 31.83
N GLU A 72 -68.75 15.26 32.86
CA GLU A 72 -67.58 15.40 33.71
C GLU A 72 -66.24 15.62 32.93
N GLY A 73 -66.28 16.41 31.86
CA GLY A 73 -65.16 16.76 31.03
C GLY A 73 -64.80 15.72 29.96
N GLU A 74 -65.53 14.60 29.91
CA GLU A 74 -65.33 13.52 28.92
C GLU A 74 -66.49 13.55 27.91
N LYS A 75 -66.24 13.21 26.66
CA LYS A 75 -67.22 13.17 25.60
C LYS A 75 -67.67 11.74 25.31
N TYR A 76 -68.97 11.54 25.30
CA TYR A 76 -69.57 10.23 25.06
C TYR A 76 -70.44 10.28 23.77
N TYR A 77 -70.45 9.20 23.03
CA TYR A 77 -71.29 9.04 21.88
C TYR A 77 -72.69 8.62 22.33
N VAL A 78 -73.63 9.45 22.09
CA VAL A 78 -75.09 9.22 22.38
C VAL A 78 -75.80 8.84 21.10
N GLN A 79 -76.58 7.79 21.14
CA GLN A 79 -77.50 7.40 20.08
C GLN A 79 -78.81 6.90 20.72
N ASN A 80 -79.91 7.31 20.18
CA ASN A 80 -81.27 7.03 20.74
C ASN A 80 -81.41 7.47 22.21
N GLY A 81 -80.77 8.58 22.58
CA GLY A 81 -80.79 9.14 23.93
C GLY A 81 -79.98 8.42 24.99
N THR A 82 -79.15 7.45 24.62
CA THR A 82 -78.29 6.68 25.56
C THR A 82 -76.92 6.48 24.99
N VAL A 83 -75.94 6.15 25.87
CA VAL A 83 -74.60 5.75 25.49
C VAL A 83 -74.50 4.22 25.52
N ASP A 84 -74.03 3.59 24.45
CA ASP A 84 -73.66 2.19 24.45
C ASP A 84 -72.25 2.05 24.93
N THR A 85 -72.04 1.71 26.21
CA THR A 85 -70.73 1.50 26.86
C THR A 85 -69.99 0.28 26.36
N LYS A 86 -70.55 -0.51 25.44
CA LYS A 86 -69.87 -1.63 24.78
C LYS A 86 -69.37 -1.28 23.38
N LEU A 87 -69.78 -0.13 22.85
CA LEU A 87 -69.41 0.34 21.52
C LEU A 87 -67.91 0.70 21.52
N THR A 88 -67.13 -0.03 20.72
CA THR A 88 -65.75 0.32 20.37
C THR A 88 -65.63 0.23 18.85
N ASP A 89 -65.74 1.38 18.18
CA ASP A 89 -65.73 1.50 16.73
C ASP A 89 -65.61 2.98 16.31
N VAL A 90 -65.49 3.24 15.02
CA VAL A 90 -65.59 4.60 14.49
C VAL A 90 -67.03 4.93 14.14
N VAL A 91 -67.49 6.12 14.48
CA VAL A 91 -68.86 6.63 14.21
C VAL A 91 -68.79 7.90 13.42
N TYR A 92 -69.76 8.08 12.50
CA TYR A 92 -69.84 9.27 11.67
C TYR A 92 -70.88 10.27 12.27
N ILE A 93 -70.39 11.49 12.57
CA ILE A 93 -71.18 12.57 13.14
C ILE A 93 -70.76 13.85 12.42
N ASP A 94 -71.74 14.54 11.82
CA ASP A 94 -71.63 15.90 11.22
C ASP A 94 -70.38 16.06 10.31
N GLY A 95 -70.14 15.08 9.46
CA GLY A 95 -69.06 15.16 8.48
C GLY A 95 -67.70 14.57 8.96
N THR A 96 -67.64 14.17 10.23
CA THR A 96 -66.38 13.67 10.86
C THR A 96 -66.51 12.23 11.39
N TRP A 97 -65.51 11.38 11.19
CA TRP A 97 -65.43 10.07 11.79
C TRP A 97 -64.68 10.13 13.12
N TYR A 98 -65.39 9.82 14.21
CA TYR A 98 -64.84 9.81 15.56
C TYR A 98 -64.60 8.39 16.04
N TYR A 99 -63.47 8.15 16.74
CA TYR A 99 -63.17 6.87 17.38
C TYR A 99 -63.75 6.84 18.79
N ILE A 100 -64.65 5.92 18.99
CA ILE A 100 -65.33 5.69 20.27
C ILE A 100 -64.78 4.39 20.86
N ASP A 101 -64.33 4.43 22.12
CA ASP A 101 -63.97 3.26 22.90
C ASP A 101 -64.84 3.15 24.13
N LYS A 102 -65.60 2.04 24.20
CA LYS A 102 -66.56 1.79 25.28
C LYS A 102 -67.53 2.96 25.49
N GLY A 103 -68.05 3.50 24.39
CA GLY A 103 -69.02 4.60 24.39
C GLY A 103 -68.39 5.98 24.56
N ARG A 104 -67.12 6.14 24.87
CA ARG A 104 -66.44 7.41 25.08
C ARG A 104 -65.56 7.76 23.86
N LEU A 105 -65.48 9.02 23.52
CA LEU A 105 -64.49 9.51 22.55
C LEU A 105 -63.09 9.27 23.08
N ASN A 106 -62.28 8.55 22.32
CA ASN A 106 -60.92 8.26 22.69
C ASN A 106 -59.93 9.11 21.87
N GLU A 107 -59.44 10.20 22.48
CA GLU A 107 -58.49 11.14 21.89
C GLU A 107 -57.03 10.70 22.11
N GLU A 108 -56.77 9.67 22.90
CA GLU A 108 -55.41 9.22 23.24
C GLU A 108 -54.86 8.15 22.26
N THR A 109 -55.76 7.47 21.54
CA THR A 109 -55.35 6.39 20.64
C THR A 109 -54.74 6.94 19.35
N ARG A 110 -53.57 6.40 19.03
CA ARG A 110 -52.90 6.57 17.75
C ARG A 110 -52.64 5.18 17.16
N ASP A 111 -53.59 4.67 16.39
CA ASP A 111 -53.57 3.28 15.88
C ASP A 111 -54.47 3.13 14.66
N VAL A 112 -54.50 1.92 14.08
CA VAL A 112 -55.48 1.57 13.05
C VAL A 112 -56.64 0.78 13.63
N ILE A 113 -57.89 1.18 13.28
CA ILE A 113 -59.11 0.55 13.77
C ILE A 113 -59.86 -0.07 12.57
N TYR A 114 -60.35 -1.31 12.78
CA TYR A 114 -61.14 -2.01 11.78
C TYR A 114 -62.60 -1.55 11.78
N HIS A 115 -63.09 -1.10 10.62
CA HIS A 115 -64.47 -0.72 10.44
C HIS A 115 -64.98 -1.10 9.04
N CYS A 116 -66.12 -1.76 8.95
CA CYS A 116 -66.81 -2.07 7.68
C CYS A 116 -65.93 -2.60 6.56
N GLY A 117 -64.98 -3.51 6.87
CA GLY A 117 -64.12 -4.14 5.88
C GLY A 117 -62.81 -3.39 5.57
N GLY A 118 -62.56 -2.23 6.19
CA GLY A 118 -61.32 -1.45 6.07
C GLY A 118 -60.64 -1.22 7.41
N TRP A 119 -59.35 -0.88 7.35
CA TRP A 119 -58.57 -0.44 8.51
C TRP A 119 -58.23 1.02 8.36
N TYR A 120 -58.61 1.83 9.34
CA TYR A 120 -58.49 3.28 9.29
C TYR A 120 -57.61 3.81 10.41
N PHE A 121 -56.74 4.74 10.09
CA PHE A 121 -55.85 5.36 11.06
C PHE A 121 -56.58 6.43 11.86
N VAL A 122 -56.53 6.27 13.16
CA VAL A 122 -57.13 7.22 14.10
C VAL A 122 -56.04 7.89 14.92
N GLU A 123 -56.21 9.20 15.10
CA GLU A 123 -55.35 10.04 15.94
C GLU A 123 -56.21 11.22 16.47
N ASN A 124 -55.97 11.61 17.74
CA ASN A 124 -56.74 12.67 18.40
C ASN A 124 -58.27 12.47 18.29
N GLY A 125 -58.71 11.24 18.45
CA GLY A 125 -60.13 10.86 18.49
C GLY A 125 -60.86 10.84 17.14
N THR A 126 -60.16 11.01 16.01
CA THR A 126 -60.75 11.04 14.67
C THR A 126 -59.96 10.23 13.66
N ILE A 127 -60.60 9.80 12.56
CA ILE A 127 -59.85 9.28 11.43
C ILE A 127 -59.06 10.42 10.79
N ASP A 128 -57.72 10.29 10.74
CA ASP A 128 -56.87 11.24 10.04
C ASP A 128 -56.67 10.83 8.57
N TRP A 129 -57.49 11.38 7.69
CA TRP A 129 -57.42 11.17 6.23
C TRP A 129 -56.20 11.77 5.56
N THR A 130 -55.43 12.57 6.29
CA THR A 130 -54.21 13.18 5.75
C THR A 130 -52.98 12.33 6.00
N TYR A 131 -53.03 11.40 6.96
CA TYR A 131 -51.90 10.56 7.34
C TYR A 131 -51.51 9.60 6.23
N THR A 132 -50.22 9.59 5.91
CA THR A 132 -49.57 8.60 5.05
C THR A 132 -48.24 8.21 5.66
N GLY A 133 -48.07 6.93 5.99
CA GLY A 133 -46.91 6.45 6.70
C GLY A 133 -47.07 5.02 7.19
N VAL A 134 -46.17 4.60 8.08
CA VAL A 134 -46.20 3.26 8.70
C VAL A 134 -46.67 3.40 10.14
N VAL A 135 -47.61 2.55 10.52
CA VAL A 135 -48.18 2.46 11.88
C VAL A 135 -47.88 1.09 12.46
N GLU A 136 -47.58 1.04 13.74
CA GLU A 136 -47.48 -0.21 14.50
C GLU A 136 -48.86 -0.55 15.08
N HIS A 137 -49.35 -1.76 14.78
CA HIS A 137 -50.60 -2.29 15.33
C HIS A 137 -50.40 -3.74 15.74
N CYS A 138 -50.69 -4.08 17.01
CA CYS A 138 -50.57 -5.44 17.55
C CYS A 138 -49.21 -6.12 17.26
N GLY A 139 -48.11 -5.34 17.30
CA GLY A 139 -46.75 -5.84 17.03
C GLY A 139 -46.43 -6.03 15.55
N GLY A 140 -47.35 -5.71 14.63
CA GLY A 140 -47.11 -5.62 13.19
C GLY A 140 -46.94 -4.16 12.74
N TYR A 141 -46.36 -3.93 11.55
CA TYR A 141 -46.21 -2.62 10.95
C TYR A 141 -46.95 -2.59 9.62
N PHE A 142 -47.84 -1.63 9.43
CA PHE A 142 -48.72 -1.52 8.28
C PHE A 142 -48.58 -0.17 7.62
N TYR A 143 -48.69 -0.15 6.30
CA TYR A 143 -48.63 1.08 5.52
C TYR A 143 -50.04 1.66 5.38
N VAL A 144 -50.18 2.86 5.87
CA VAL A 144 -51.39 3.68 5.74
C VAL A 144 -51.16 4.70 4.63
N GLU A 145 -52.14 4.86 3.76
CA GLU A 145 -52.18 5.90 2.75
C GLU A 145 -53.51 6.63 2.84
N LYS A 146 -53.44 7.97 3.05
CA LYS A 146 -54.62 8.80 3.21
C LYS A 146 -55.62 8.22 4.22
N GLY A 147 -55.12 7.91 5.41
CA GLY A 147 -55.90 7.43 6.54
C GLY A 147 -56.38 5.98 6.47
N GLN A 148 -56.06 5.21 5.46
CA GLN A 148 -56.50 3.81 5.32
C GLN A 148 -55.30 2.90 5.02
N ILE A 149 -55.29 1.66 5.55
CA ILE A 149 -54.26 0.67 5.17
C ILE A 149 -54.40 0.37 3.68
N ASN A 150 -53.30 0.59 2.95
CA ASN A 150 -53.18 0.22 1.53
C ASN A 150 -52.53 -1.14 1.37
N TRP A 151 -53.31 -2.18 1.18
CA TRP A 151 -52.86 -3.55 1.01
C TRP A 151 -52.15 -3.84 -0.33
N ASP A 152 -52.29 -2.95 -1.31
CA ASP A 152 -51.65 -3.10 -2.62
C ASP A 152 -50.25 -2.50 -2.63
N TYR A 153 -49.89 -1.68 -1.63
CA TYR A 153 -48.61 -1.02 -1.57
C TYR A 153 -47.46 -2.01 -1.36
N THR A 154 -46.48 -1.91 -2.25
CA THR A 154 -45.18 -2.60 -2.10
C THR A 154 -44.06 -1.65 -2.45
N GLY A 155 -43.20 -1.35 -1.49
CA GLY A 155 -42.12 -0.38 -1.65
C GLY A 155 -41.53 0.02 -0.32
N ALA A 156 -40.68 1.03 -0.34
CA ALA A 156 -40.12 1.60 0.88
C ALA A 156 -40.91 2.84 1.31
N CYS A 157 -41.11 2.98 2.60
CA CYS A 157 -41.74 4.13 3.21
C CYS A 157 -40.87 4.62 4.39
N LYS A 158 -40.67 5.93 4.47
CA LYS A 158 -39.99 6.56 5.59
C LYS A 158 -41.00 7.21 6.51
N THR A 159 -41.04 6.75 7.76
CA THR A 159 -41.94 7.29 8.81
C THR A 159 -41.09 7.53 10.06
N ASP A 160 -41.20 8.71 10.69
CA ASP A 160 -40.51 9.11 11.92
C ASP A 160 -38.98 8.88 11.85
N GLY A 161 -38.39 9.13 10.67
CA GLY A 161 -36.93 8.95 10.43
C GLY A 161 -36.49 7.51 10.12
N VAL A 162 -37.37 6.53 10.28
CA VAL A 162 -37.10 5.12 10.00
C VAL A 162 -37.57 4.74 8.61
N LEU A 163 -36.75 4.03 7.84
CA LEU A 163 -37.14 3.45 6.56
C LEU A 163 -37.67 2.03 6.79
N TYR A 164 -38.87 1.78 6.26
CA TYR A 164 -39.54 0.48 6.27
C TYR A 164 -39.70 -0.03 4.84
N TYR A 165 -39.50 -1.31 4.62
CA TYR A 165 -39.82 -1.97 3.37
C TYR A 165 -41.13 -2.74 3.50
N ILE A 166 -42.13 -2.26 2.83
CA ILE A 166 -43.49 -2.78 2.89
C ILE A 166 -43.72 -3.72 1.71
N ARG A 167 -44.42 -4.80 1.95
CA ARG A 167 -44.90 -5.73 0.94
C ARG A 167 -46.35 -6.04 1.18
N LYS A 168 -47.22 -5.70 0.19
CA LYS A 168 -48.66 -5.91 0.32
C LYS A 168 -49.18 -5.32 1.62
N GLY A 169 -48.96 -4.02 1.83
CA GLY A 169 -49.46 -3.23 2.96
C GLY A 169 -48.82 -3.52 4.33
N SER A 170 -47.96 -4.54 4.47
CA SER A 170 -47.33 -4.88 5.74
C SER A 170 -45.80 -4.92 5.64
N LEU A 171 -45.10 -4.77 6.77
CA LEU A 171 -43.65 -4.85 6.83
C LEU A 171 -43.15 -6.23 6.33
N ASP A 172 -42.27 -6.24 5.35
CA ASP A 172 -41.64 -7.46 4.88
C ASP A 172 -40.42 -7.81 5.75
N THR A 173 -40.68 -8.57 6.80
CA THR A 173 -39.61 -9.02 7.73
C THR A 173 -38.59 -9.97 7.11
N ASN A 174 -38.85 -10.51 5.92
CA ASN A 174 -37.90 -11.32 5.17
C ASN A 174 -36.93 -10.49 4.35
N LYS A 175 -37.17 -9.19 4.18
CA LYS A 175 -36.32 -8.29 3.43
C LYS A 175 -35.08 -7.92 4.24
N ASN A 176 -33.93 -8.44 3.79
CA ASN A 176 -32.63 -8.23 4.43
C ASN A 176 -31.58 -7.86 3.38
N GLY A 177 -30.50 -7.18 3.84
CA GLY A 177 -29.37 -6.81 2.99
C GLY A 177 -29.55 -5.49 2.26
N LEU A 178 -28.63 -5.20 1.34
CA LEU A 178 -28.67 -3.97 0.55
C LEU A 178 -29.88 -3.96 -0.38
N THR A 179 -30.61 -2.87 -0.33
CA THR A 179 -31.84 -2.67 -1.12
C THR A 179 -31.81 -1.26 -1.71
N TYR A 180 -32.03 -1.19 -3.03
CA TYR A 180 -32.11 0.09 -3.73
C TYR A 180 -33.52 0.67 -3.67
N VAL A 181 -33.62 1.93 -3.24
CA VAL A 181 -34.86 2.66 -3.13
C VAL A 181 -34.61 4.13 -3.46
N ASP A 182 -35.33 4.68 -4.41
CA ASP A 182 -35.33 6.11 -4.76
C ASP A 182 -33.93 6.72 -4.91
N GLY A 183 -33.07 6.05 -5.68
CA GLY A 183 -31.71 6.53 -5.95
C GLY A 183 -30.67 6.19 -4.89
N THR A 184 -31.04 5.56 -3.77
CA THR A 184 -30.16 5.29 -2.63
C THR A 184 -30.18 3.80 -2.25
N TRP A 185 -29.04 3.28 -1.81
CA TRP A 185 -28.93 1.93 -1.28
C TRP A 185 -29.00 1.94 0.24
N PHE A 186 -29.89 1.15 0.80
CA PHE A 186 -30.12 1.01 2.22
C PHE A 186 -29.83 -0.42 2.68
N LEU A 187 -29.21 -0.57 3.83
CA LEU A 187 -29.05 -1.86 4.50
C LEU A 187 -30.28 -2.12 5.35
N LEU A 188 -31.04 -3.12 4.97
CA LEU A 188 -32.24 -3.52 5.71
C LEU A 188 -31.95 -4.77 6.56
N GLU A 189 -32.54 -4.79 7.75
CA GLU A 189 -32.62 -5.97 8.62
C GLU A 189 -34.09 -6.15 9.02
N LYS A 190 -34.67 -7.30 8.67
CA LYS A 190 -36.09 -7.59 8.90
C LYS A 190 -37.03 -6.48 8.40
N GLY A 191 -36.73 -5.95 7.21
CA GLY A 191 -37.52 -4.93 6.56
C GLY A 191 -37.32 -3.51 7.08
N LYS A 192 -36.50 -3.27 8.10
CA LYS A 192 -36.22 -1.94 8.65
C LYS A 192 -34.79 -1.50 8.32
N LEU A 193 -34.57 -0.21 8.20
CA LEU A 193 -33.24 0.35 8.03
C LEU A 193 -32.38 0.06 9.26
N LYS A 194 -31.20 -0.53 9.04
CA LYS A 194 -30.23 -0.86 10.08
C LYS A 194 -29.29 0.33 10.33
N THR A 195 -29.77 1.32 11.09
CA THR A 195 -29.03 2.57 11.35
C THR A 195 -27.81 2.42 12.27
N ASP A 196 -27.75 1.34 13.03
CA ASP A 196 -26.67 1.03 13.97
C ASP A 196 -25.47 0.33 13.31
N TYR A 197 -25.50 0.13 11.98
CA TYR A 197 -24.44 -0.56 11.25
C TYR A 197 -23.62 0.41 10.40
N THR A 198 -22.30 0.38 10.63
CA THR A 198 -21.29 1.01 9.80
C THR A 198 -20.18 0.00 9.51
N GLY A 199 -19.88 -0.26 8.23
CA GLY A 199 -18.89 -1.24 7.84
C GLY A 199 -19.14 -1.85 6.46
N LEU A 200 -18.47 -3.00 6.19
CA LEU A 200 -18.58 -3.69 4.91
C LEU A 200 -19.78 -4.64 4.88
N VAL A 201 -20.51 -4.59 3.78
CA VAL A 201 -21.63 -5.49 3.47
C VAL A 201 -21.42 -6.10 2.09
N GLN A 202 -21.67 -7.41 1.97
CA GLN A 202 -21.60 -8.10 0.69
C GLN A 202 -22.94 -8.06 -0.03
N TYR A 203 -22.90 -7.71 -1.32
CA TYR A 203 -24.06 -7.73 -2.21
C TYR A 203 -23.63 -8.17 -3.61
N GLU A 204 -24.26 -9.20 -4.17
CA GLU A 204 -23.95 -9.77 -5.48
C GLU A 204 -22.47 -10.05 -5.72
N GLY A 205 -21.81 -10.62 -4.72
CA GLY A 205 -20.38 -10.99 -4.78
C GLY A 205 -19.40 -9.84 -4.61
N ARG A 206 -19.87 -8.61 -4.43
CA ARG A 206 -19.04 -7.44 -4.18
C ARG A 206 -19.22 -6.92 -2.76
N TRP A 207 -18.25 -6.17 -2.26
CA TRP A 207 -18.28 -5.58 -0.93
C TRP A 207 -18.43 -4.08 -1.01
N TYR A 208 -19.35 -3.55 -0.22
CA TYR A 208 -19.70 -2.14 -0.19
C TYR A 208 -19.60 -1.58 1.22
N TYR A 209 -19.22 -0.33 1.33
CA TYR A 209 -19.16 0.37 2.60
C TYR A 209 -20.49 1.06 2.89
N VAL A 210 -21.03 0.72 4.02
CA VAL A 210 -22.27 1.27 4.54
C VAL A 210 -21.97 2.08 5.79
N GLU A 211 -22.58 3.25 5.90
CA GLU A 211 -22.48 4.14 7.05
C GLU A 211 -23.88 4.44 7.57
N ASN A 212 -24.12 4.12 8.85
CA ASN A 212 -25.46 4.28 9.46
C ASN A 212 -26.58 3.65 8.62
N GLY A 213 -26.33 2.46 8.08
CA GLY A 213 -27.31 1.74 7.26
C GLY A 213 -27.45 2.23 5.82
N ILE A 214 -26.70 3.24 5.37
CA ILE A 214 -26.76 3.80 4.03
C ILE A 214 -25.43 3.55 3.31
N LEU A 215 -25.49 3.08 2.05
CA LEU A 215 -24.29 2.90 1.26
C LEU A 215 -23.66 4.27 0.96
N ASN A 216 -22.41 4.43 1.40
CA ASN A 216 -21.67 5.68 1.22
C ASN A 216 -20.68 5.58 0.05
N TRP A 217 -21.08 6.05 -1.13
CA TRP A 217 -20.23 6.12 -2.32
C TRP A 217 -19.09 7.13 -2.21
N GLY A 218 -19.14 8.08 -1.28
CA GLY A 218 -18.09 9.06 -1.06
C GLY A 218 -16.95 8.55 -0.20
N TYR A 219 -17.12 7.39 0.45
CA TYR A 219 -16.09 6.87 1.35
C TYR A 219 -14.91 6.28 0.58
N THR A 220 -13.71 6.77 0.88
CA THR A 220 -12.44 6.21 0.43
C THR A 220 -11.48 6.15 1.61
N GLY A 221 -11.02 4.95 1.96
CA GLY A 221 -10.13 4.74 3.10
C GLY A 221 -10.12 3.30 3.61
N LEU A 222 -9.41 3.10 4.70
CA LEU A 222 -9.36 1.79 5.36
C LEU A 222 -10.59 1.58 6.24
N THR A 223 -11.17 0.41 6.14
CA THR A 223 -12.24 -0.04 7.04
C THR A 223 -11.94 -1.44 7.57
N LYS A 224 -12.36 -1.69 8.82
CA LYS A 224 -12.13 -2.98 9.46
C LYS A 224 -13.34 -3.88 9.32
N TYR A 225 -13.12 -5.13 8.89
CA TYR A 225 -14.13 -6.17 8.89
C TYR A 225 -13.58 -7.40 9.61
N TYR A 226 -14.22 -7.78 10.71
CA TYR A 226 -13.64 -8.70 11.71
C TYR A 226 -12.25 -8.23 12.18
N SER A 227 -11.21 -9.03 11.97
CA SER A 227 -9.83 -8.71 12.36
C SER A 227 -9.00 -8.04 11.27
N THR A 228 -9.51 -7.93 10.04
CA THR A 228 -8.77 -7.52 8.85
C THR A 228 -9.17 -6.12 8.40
N TRP A 229 -8.19 -5.35 7.93
CA TRP A 229 -8.40 -4.04 7.35
C TRP A 229 -8.41 -4.11 5.84
N TYR A 230 -9.40 -3.48 5.23
CA TYR A 230 -9.63 -3.48 3.79
C TYR A 230 -9.66 -2.06 3.25
N MET A 231 -9.18 -1.91 2.02
CA MET A 231 -9.24 -0.64 1.30
C MET A 231 -10.56 -0.51 0.55
N VAL A 232 -11.26 0.54 0.86
CA VAL A 232 -12.48 0.96 0.16
C VAL A 232 -12.15 2.17 -0.69
N VAL A 233 -12.61 2.18 -1.92
CA VAL A 233 -12.50 3.30 -2.85
C VAL A 233 -13.89 3.59 -3.41
N ASN A 234 -14.36 4.83 -3.25
CA ASN A 234 -15.68 5.24 -3.70
C ASN A 234 -16.77 4.25 -3.26
N GLY A 235 -16.82 3.94 -1.96
CA GLY A 235 -17.83 3.09 -1.34
C GLY A 235 -17.74 1.60 -1.65
N GLN A 236 -16.79 1.15 -2.45
CA GLN A 236 -16.61 -0.25 -2.81
C GLN A 236 -15.21 -0.75 -2.41
N LEU A 237 -15.11 -1.98 -1.91
CA LEU A 237 -13.84 -2.61 -1.63
C LEU A 237 -13.05 -2.81 -2.93
N ASP A 238 -11.84 -2.27 -2.97
CA ASP A 238 -10.96 -2.36 -4.14
C ASP A 238 -9.85 -3.41 -3.97
N TRP A 239 -10.10 -4.62 -4.48
CA TRP A 239 -9.14 -5.72 -4.49
C TRP A 239 -7.89 -5.48 -5.36
N LYS A 240 -7.90 -4.45 -6.19
CA LYS A 240 -6.77 -4.12 -7.07
C LYS A 240 -5.85 -3.07 -6.47
N PHE A 241 -6.24 -2.46 -5.36
CA PHE A 241 -5.43 -1.44 -4.70
C PHE A 241 -4.13 -2.04 -4.17
N ASN A 242 -3.01 -1.54 -4.65
CA ASN A 242 -1.67 -1.93 -4.25
C ASN A 242 -0.82 -0.67 -4.10
N ASP A 243 -0.92 0.01 -2.97
CA ASP A 243 -0.21 1.26 -2.69
C ASP A 243 -0.28 1.56 -1.19
N VAL A 244 0.24 2.71 -0.79
CA VAL A 244 0.04 3.23 0.56
C VAL A 244 -1.18 4.15 0.62
N THR A 245 -1.86 4.13 1.74
CA THR A 245 -3.00 4.99 2.02
C THR A 245 -2.86 5.64 3.39
N TYR A 246 -3.29 6.90 3.49
CA TYR A 246 -3.27 7.64 4.75
C TYR A 246 -4.52 7.36 5.57
N TYR A 247 -4.34 6.98 6.86
CA TYR A 247 -5.44 6.71 7.76
C TYR A 247 -5.05 7.02 9.21
N PHE A 248 -5.84 7.81 9.91
CA PHE A 248 -5.62 8.23 11.31
C PHE A 248 -4.16 8.62 11.64
N GLY A 249 -3.60 9.57 10.87
CA GLY A 249 -2.28 10.14 11.17
C GLY A 249 -1.08 9.33 10.68
N THR A 250 -1.29 8.18 10.03
CA THR A 250 -0.23 7.28 9.57
C THR A 250 -0.51 6.75 8.18
N TRP A 251 0.54 6.46 7.42
CA TRP A 251 0.46 5.81 6.12
C TRP A 251 0.62 4.31 6.24
N TYR A 252 -0.29 3.57 5.63
CA TYR A 252 -0.33 2.11 5.65
C TYR A 252 -0.17 1.52 4.26
N TYR A 253 0.56 0.41 4.17
CA TYR A 253 0.71 -0.34 2.93
C TYR A 253 -0.42 -1.34 2.74
N VAL A 254 -1.08 -1.23 1.62
CA VAL A 254 -2.19 -2.10 1.21
C VAL A 254 -1.75 -2.92 0.00
N LYS A 255 -2.03 -4.20 0.03
CA LYS A 255 -1.77 -5.13 -1.07
C LYS A 255 -3.03 -5.90 -1.40
N ASN A 256 -3.42 -5.88 -2.68
CA ASN A 256 -4.65 -6.53 -3.13
C ASN A 256 -5.86 -6.14 -2.27
N GLY A 257 -6.00 -4.86 -1.96
CA GLY A 257 -7.12 -4.33 -1.17
C GLY A 257 -7.08 -4.64 0.32
N VAL A 258 -6.04 -5.31 0.82
CA VAL A 258 -5.88 -5.68 2.23
C VAL A 258 -4.63 -5.04 2.81
N LEU A 259 -4.72 -4.49 4.02
CA LEU A 259 -3.57 -3.97 4.73
C LEU A 259 -2.60 -5.11 5.05
N ASP A 260 -1.36 -5.00 4.55
CA ASP A 260 -0.33 -6.03 4.72
C ASP A 260 0.63 -5.67 5.87
N TRP A 261 0.34 -6.17 7.06
CA TRP A 261 1.17 -5.97 8.25
C TRP A 261 2.54 -6.67 8.19
N ASN A 262 2.71 -7.63 7.28
CA ASN A 262 3.97 -8.37 7.15
C ASN A 262 4.93 -7.70 6.17
N TYR A 263 4.48 -6.69 5.42
CA TYR A 263 5.31 -6.04 4.44
C TYR A 263 6.35 -5.14 5.12
N THR A 264 7.62 -5.40 4.82
CA THR A 264 8.76 -4.52 5.16
C THR A 264 9.63 -4.37 3.91
N GLY A 265 9.86 -3.13 3.47
CA GLY A 265 10.61 -2.84 2.26
C GLY A 265 10.23 -1.52 1.61
N LEU A 266 10.68 -1.32 0.36
CA LEU A 266 10.38 -0.10 -0.40
C LEU A 266 9.07 -0.25 -1.19
N THR A 267 8.26 0.78 -1.17
CA THR A 267 7.08 0.95 -2.02
C THR A 267 7.08 2.32 -2.68
N GLN A 268 6.49 2.43 -3.87
CA GLN A 268 6.40 3.70 -4.58
C GLN A 268 4.98 4.26 -4.48
N HIS A 269 4.87 5.53 -4.11
CA HIS A 269 3.61 6.27 -4.11
C HIS A 269 3.81 7.66 -4.73
N CYS A 270 2.98 8.02 -5.70
CA CYS A 270 3.06 9.31 -6.41
C CYS A 270 4.47 9.67 -6.90
N GLY A 271 5.23 8.68 -7.40
CA GLY A 271 6.58 8.89 -7.93
C GLY A 271 7.70 8.87 -6.89
N THR A 272 7.40 8.91 -5.60
CA THR A 272 8.37 8.88 -4.50
C THR A 272 8.42 7.48 -3.88
N TRP A 273 9.62 7.03 -3.49
CA TRP A 273 9.81 5.76 -2.82
C TRP A 273 9.87 5.94 -1.30
N TYR A 274 9.13 5.11 -0.60
CA TYR A 274 9.03 5.13 0.86
C TYR A 274 9.42 3.78 1.46
N TYR A 275 10.01 3.84 2.64
CA TYR A 275 10.30 2.64 3.41
C TYR A 275 9.12 2.30 4.33
N VAL A 276 8.59 1.13 4.12
CA VAL A 276 7.53 0.54 4.93
C VAL A 276 8.14 -0.45 5.89
N ASP A 277 7.73 -0.40 7.13
CA ASP A 277 8.10 -1.34 8.19
C ASP A 277 6.82 -1.87 8.85
N HIS A 278 6.63 -3.21 8.80
CA HIS A 278 5.44 -3.86 9.33
C HIS A 278 4.14 -3.15 8.89
N GLY A 279 4.01 -2.93 7.58
CA GLY A 279 2.82 -2.36 6.96
C GLY A 279 2.61 -0.87 7.15
N ARG A 280 3.56 -0.13 7.73
CA ARG A 280 3.50 1.32 7.94
C ARG A 280 4.72 2.02 7.37
N ILE A 281 4.53 3.23 6.81
CA ILE A 281 5.71 4.06 6.46
C ILE A 281 6.44 4.40 7.77
N ASN A 282 7.72 4.03 7.82
CA ASN A 282 8.60 4.35 8.95
C ASN A 282 9.45 5.59 8.62
N TRP A 283 8.98 6.74 9.08
CA TRP A 283 9.65 8.04 8.86
C TRP A 283 10.96 8.20 9.64
N ASP A 284 11.16 7.40 10.68
CA ASP A 284 12.39 7.46 11.51
C ASP A 284 13.51 6.61 10.91
N TYR A 285 13.22 5.79 9.90
CA TYR A 285 14.22 4.91 9.31
C TYR A 285 15.20 5.69 8.43
N THR A 286 16.48 5.57 8.78
CA THR A 286 17.59 6.04 7.97
C THR A 286 18.62 4.92 7.87
N GLY A 287 18.91 4.43 6.66
CA GLY A 287 19.83 3.32 6.44
C GLY A 287 19.66 2.64 5.10
N LEU A 288 20.42 1.55 4.91
CA LEU A 288 20.33 0.75 3.70
C LEU A 288 19.17 -0.22 3.75
N THR A 289 18.40 -0.29 2.67
CA THR A 289 17.39 -1.31 2.47
C THR A 289 17.53 -1.98 1.12
N LYS A 290 17.18 -3.26 1.04
CA LYS A 290 17.30 -4.04 -0.19
C LYS A 290 15.96 -4.08 -0.92
N TYR A 291 15.99 -3.76 -2.21
CA TYR A 291 14.84 -3.92 -3.10
C TYR A 291 15.28 -4.70 -4.34
N TYR A 292 14.70 -5.88 -4.56
CA TYR A 292 15.21 -6.91 -5.47
C TYR A 292 16.69 -7.23 -5.20
N SER A 293 17.57 -7.03 -6.18
CA SER A 293 19.02 -7.29 -6.07
C SER A 293 19.85 -6.09 -5.61
N THR A 294 19.25 -4.91 -5.49
CA THR A 294 19.97 -3.65 -5.24
C THR A 294 19.72 -3.11 -3.85
N TRP A 295 20.74 -2.55 -3.22
CA TRP A 295 20.64 -1.84 -1.96
C TRP A 295 20.50 -0.35 -2.20
N TYR A 296 19.56 0.26 -1.52
CA TYR A 296 19.22 1.67 -1.64
C TYR A 296 19.35 2.38 -0.30
N MET A 297 19.74 3.64 -0.35
CA MET A 297 19.77 4.53 0.81
C MET A 297 18.40 5.14 1.05
N VAL A 298 17.91 4.97 2.25
CA VAL A 298 16.70 5.61 2.78
C VAL A 298 17.13 6.63 3.82
N VAL A 299 16.56 7.82 3.77
CA VAL A 299 16.76 8.88 4.75
C VAL A 299 15.38 9.37 5.19
N ASN A 300 15.12 9.32 6.51
CA ASN A 300 13.83 9.74 7.07
C ASN A 300 12.64 9.10 6.34
N GLY A 301 12.70 7.79 6.15
CA GLY A 301 11.62 7.01 5.54
C GLY A 301 11.47 7.13 4.03
N GLN A 302 12.26 7.96 3.35
CA GLN A 302 12.23 8.15 1.89
C GLN A 302 13.55 7.72 1.24
N LEU A 303 13.45 7.16 0.04
CA LEU A 303 14.63 6.86 -0.76
C LEU A 303 15.30 8.18 -1.20
N ASP A 304 16.57 8.33 -0.83
CA ASP A 304 17.38 9.49 -1.23
C ASP A 304 18.27 9.15 -2.43
N CYS A 305 17.80 9.49 -3.63
CA CYS A 305 18.55 9.27 -4.87
C CYS A 305 19.78 10.18 -5.03
N ASN A 306 19.93 11.21 -4.21
CA ASN A 306 21.05 12.14 -4.27
C ASN A 306 22.14 11.80 -3.25
N PHE A 307 21.88 10.88 -2.35
CA PHE A 307 22.85 10.50 -1.33
C PHE A 307 24.11 9.87 -1.97
N THR A 308 25.23 10.54 -1.80
CA THR A 308 26.54 10.02 -2.21
C THR A 308 27.50 10.20 -1.06
N ASN A 309 27.70 9.12 -0.27
CA ASN A 309 28.54 9.17 0.94
C ASN A 309 28.76 7.75 1.51
N LEU A 310 29.52 7.68 2.61
CA LEU A 310 29.60 6.48 3.44
C LEU A 310 28.39 6.41 4.39
N THR A 311 27.87 5.22 4.54
CA THR A 311 26.83 4.90 5.54
C THR A 311 27.17 3.60 6.26
N GLN A 312 26.81 3.51 7.54
CA GLN A 312 27.03 2.31 8.33
C GLN A 312 25.77 1.45 8.34
N TYR A 313 25.92 0.16 8.12
CA TYR A 313 24.84 -0.82 8.21
C TYR A 313 25.35 -2.10 8.88
N TYR A 314 24.74 -2.51 9.98
CA TYR A 314 25.18 -3.64 10.82
C TYR A 314 26.69 -3.64 11.13
N GLY A 315 27.22 -2.47 11.51
CA GLY A 315 28.64 -2.34 11.91
C GLY A 315 29.62 -2.21 10.75
N THR A 316 29.20 -2.42 9.51
CA THR A 316 30.03 -2.29 8.31
C THR A 316 29.75 -0.97 7.59
N TRP A 317 30.79 -0.30 7.10
CA TRP A 317 30.69 0.93 6.33
C TRP A 317 30.64 0.65 4.84
N TYR A 318 29.66 1.22 4.17
CA TYR A 318 29.40 1.05 2.75
C TYR A 318 29.42 2.39 2.02
N TYR A 319 29.93 2.37 0.80
CA TYR A 319 29.87 3.51 -0.10
C TYR A 319 28.59 3.47 -0.92
N VAL A 320 27.82 4.54 -0.79
CA VAL A 320 26.59 4.77 -1.54
C VAL A 320 26.83 5.89 -2.55
N GLU A 321 26.40 5.69 -3.77
CA GLU A 321 26.48 6.67 -4.85
C GLU A 321 25.11 6.83 -5.51
N ASN A 322 24.62 8.06 -5.58
CA ASN A 322 23.30 8.39 -6.14
C ASN A 322 22.19 7.50 -5.54
N GLY A 323 22.19 7.38 -4.22
CA GLY A 323 21.20 6.62 -3.46
C GLY A 323 21.31 5.09 -3.55
N LYS A 324 22.34 4.55 -4.21
CA LYS A 324 22.54 3.11 -4.38
C LYS A 324 23.90 2.69 -3.85
N LEU A 325 23.95 1.54 -3.18
CA LEU A 325 25.22 0.95 -2.77
C LEU A 325 26.02 0.59 -4.02
N ASN A 326 27.22 1.16 -4.16
CA ASN A 326 28.10 0.92 -5.31
C ASN A 326 29.18 -0.09 -4.98
N TRP A 327 28.90 -1.38 -5.25
CA TRP A 327 29.86 -2.48 -5.05
C TRP A 327 31.12 -2.40 -5.94
N ASN A 328 31.09 -1.56 -6.98
CA ASN A 328 32.21 -1.42 -7.90
C ASN A 328 33.18 -0.31 -7.48
N PHE A 329 32.79 0.49 -6.49
CA PHE A 329 33.66 1.58 -6.04
C PHE A 329 34.85 1.04 -5.29
N THR A 330 36.04 1.32 -5.79
CA THR A 330 37.33 0.98 -5.15
C THR A 330 38.23 2.17 -5.35
N ASP A 331 38.33 3.01 -4.33
CA ASP A 331 39.17 4.22 -4.33
C ASP A 331 39.25 4.79 -2.91
N LEU A 332 39.97 5.89 -2.74
CA LEU A 332 39.91 6.68 -1.51
C LEU A 332 38.65 7.58 -1.52
N PHE A 333 37.99 7.66 -0.39
CA PHE A 333 36.84 8.54 -0.19
C PHE A 333 37.01 9.35 1.09
N GLN A 334 36.79 10.66 0.99
CA GLN A 334 36.88 11.56 2.13
C GLN A 334 35.56 11.63 2.89
N TYR A 335 35.60 11.32 4.18
CA TYR A 335 34.46 11.37 5.06
C TYR A 335 34.83 12.10 6.35
N PHE A 336 34.10 13.17 6.67
CA PHE A 336 34.40 14.08 7.79
C PHE A 336 35.88 14.49 7.89
N GLY A 337 36.49 14.84 6.76
CA GLY A 337 37.88 15.30 6.71
C GLY A 337 38.93 14.20 6.71
N THR A 338 38.57 12.96 6.95
CA THR A 338 39.47 11.78 6.93
C THR A 338 39.28 11.02 5.63
N TRP A 339 40.39 10.55 5.04
CA TRP A 339 40.37 9.73 3.84
C TRP A 339 40.39 8.25 4.21
N TYR A 340 39.46 7.51 3.64
CA TYR A 340 39.27 6.07 3.87
C TYR A 340 39.47 5.27 2.59
N CYS A 341 39.98 4.09 2.71
CA CYS A 341 40.15 3.15 1.61
C CYS A 341 38.87 2.31 1.44
N ILE A 342 38.18 2.50 0.33
CA ILE A 342 36.99 1.74 -0.04
C ILE A 342 37.39 0.72 -1.09
N ARG A 343 37.01 -0.53 -0.87
CA ARG A 343 37.27 -1.63 -1.82
C ARG A 343 36.03 -2.45 -2.05
N GLY A 344 35.59 -2.49 -3.32
CA GLY A 344 34.34 -3.17 -3.64
C GLY A 344 33.12 -2.62 -2.89
N GLY A 345 33.02 -1.29 -2.75
CA GLY A 345 31.90 -0.61 -2.07
C GLY A 345 31.92 -0.67 -0.55
N VAL A 346 32.95 -1.28 0.06
CA VAL A 346 33.08 -1.46 1.52
C VAL A 346 34.34 -0.76 2.01
N LEU A 347 34.28 -0.12 3.17
CA LEU A 347 35.46 0.42 3.84
C LEU A 347 36.31 -0.75 4.34
N ASP A 348 37.53 -0.87 3.82
CA ASP A 348 38.45 -1.99 4.11
C ASP A 348 39.43 -1.61 5.24
N TRP A 349 39.02 -1.85 6.48
CA TRP A 349 39.84 -1.63 7.66
C TRP A 349 41.11 -2.49 7.73
N ASN A 350 41.17 -3.57 6.96
CA ASN A 350 42.33 -4.46 6.94
C ASN A 350 43.39 -4.03 5.90
N TYR A 351 43.04 -3.06 5.06
CA TYR A 351 43.98 -2.63 4.03
C TYR A 351 45.09 -1.74 4.61
N THR A 352 46.31 -2.18 4.43
CA THR A 352 47.53 -1.40 4.72
C THR A 352 48.45 -1.48 3.50
N GLY A 353 48.78 -0.34 2.91
CA GLY A 353 49.59 -0.28 1.71
C GLY A 353 49.33 0.98 0.88
N LEU A 354 49.90 1.03 -0.32
CA LEU A 354 49.73 2.16 -1.22
C LEU A 354 48.42 2.04 -2.00
N ALA A 355 47.61 3.10 -2.02
CA ALA A 355 46.42 3.25 -2.87
C ALA A 355 46.64 4.42 -3.83
N TYR A 356 46.21 4.25 -5.09
CA TYR A 356 46.27 5.29 -6.09
C TYR A 356 44.94 6.08 -6.12
N HIS A 357 45.05 7.42 -6.02
CA HIS A 357 43.89 8.32 -6.05
C HIS A 357 44.25 9.62 -6.73
N ALA A 358 43.38 10.13 -7.63
CA ALA A 358 43.48 11.46 -8.25
C ALA A 358 44.90 11.81 -8.78
N GLY A 359 45.61 10.85 -9.37
CA GLY A 359 46.95 11.08 -9.96
C GLY A 359 48.11 10.88 -9.01
N GLY A 360 47.88 10.53 -7.73
CA GLY A 360 48.90 10.31 -6.71
C GLY A 360 48.79 8.97 -6.00
N TRP A 361 49.91 8.54 -5.38
CA TRP A 361 49.94 7.38 -4.50
C TRP A 361 49.94 7.83 -3.05
N TYR A 362 49.07 7.22 -2.27
CA TYR A 362 48.88 7.51 -0.86
C TYR A 362 49.00 6.27 -0.01
N TYR A 363 49.64 6.38 1.13
CA TYR A 363 49.79 5.25 2.05
C TYR A 363 48.56 5.16 2.96
N ILE A 364 48.01 3.99 3.00
CA ILE A 364 46.87 3.64 3.82
C ILE A 364 47.33 2.75 4.95
N ASN A 365 46.94 3.07 6.15
CA ASN A 365 47.21 2.28 7.34
C ASN A 365 45.87 1.87 8.00
N HIS A 366 45.57 0.57 7.99
CA HIS A 366 44.31 0.04 8.52
C HIS A 366 43.10 0.79 7.98
N GLY A 367 42.99 0.90 6.66
CA GLY A 367 41.85 1.52 5.97
C GLY A 367 41.83 3.04 5.97
N VAL A 368 42.76 3.72 6.64
CA VAL A 368 42.82 5.18 6.77
C VAL A 368 44.08 5.70 6.12
N LEU A 369 43.98 6.84 5.43
CA LEU A 369 45.10 7.53 4.83
C LEU A 369 46.03 8.08 5.92
N ASP A 370 47.30 7.70 5.89
CA ASP A 370 48.34 8.16 6.80
C ASP A 370 49.19 9.27 6.13
N TRP A 371 48.94 10.51 6.52
CA TRP A 371 49.67 11.68 6.02
C TRP A 371 51.11 11.77 6.53
N ASN A 372 51.45 11.05 7.64
CA ASN A 372 52.77 11.09 8.24
C ASN A 372 53.71 10.03 7.64
N TYR A 373 53.19 9.19 6.74
CA TYR A 373 53.99 8.20 6.08
C TYR A 373 55.04 8.86 5.20
N SER A 374 56.30 8.76 5.56
CA SER A 374 57.43 9.11 4.70
C SER A 374 58.24 7.85 4.37
N ALA A 375 58.46 7.62 3.08
CA ALA A 375 59.19 6.44 2.60
C ALA A 375 60.63 6.32 3.14
N SER A 376 61.13 7.33 3.87
CA SER A 376 62.48 7.39 4.42
C SER A 376 62.62 6.89 5.87
N SER A 377 61.52 6.58 6.58
CA SER A 377 61.56 6.42 8.03
C SER A 377 61.34 5.01 8.58
N GLN A 378 61.11 3.99 7.76
CA GLN A 378 61.03 2.61 8.32
C GLN A 378 61.50 1.53 7.36
N SER A 379 62.49 0.76 7.76
CA SER A 379 62.75 -0.63 7.35
C SER A 379 61.67 -1.57 7.94
N GLN A 380 60.39 -1.34 7.67
CA GLN A 380 59.35 -2.35 7.86
C GLN A 380 59.22 -3.12 6.54
N PRO A 381 58.92 -4.44 6.55
CA PRO A 381 58.70 -5.16 5.33
C PRO A 381 57.55 -4.51 4.60
N VAL A 382 57.84 -3.80 3.51
CA VAL A 382 56.84 -3.37 2.54
C VAL A 382 56.04 -4.63 2.23
N ASN A 383 54.71 -4.60 2.48
CA ASN A 383 53.85 -5.74 2.19
C ASN A 383 53.76 -5.85 0.67
N GLN A 384 54.83 -6.35 0.10
CA GLN A 384 55.04 -6.50 -1.34
C GLN A 384 54.02 -7.51 -1.84
N SER A 385 53.27 -7.16 -2.87
CA SER A 385 52.33 -8.09 -3.50
C SER A 385 53.04 -9.42 -3.80
N PHE A 386 52.31 -10.52 -3.62
CA PHE A 386 52.79 -11.87 -3.93
C PHE A 386 53.36 -12.00 -5.34
N VAL A 387 52.95 -11.12 -6.27
CA VAL A 387 53.50 -11.06 -7.64
C VAL A 387 54.99 -10.82 -7.66
N ALA A 388 55.55 -10.17 -6.66
CA ALA A 388 57.00 -9.94 -6.57
C ALA A 388 57.85 -11.24 -6.62
N ASN A 389 57.28 -12.33 -6.10
CA ASN A 389 57.92 -13.64 -6.05
C ASN A 389 57.56 -14.54 -7.24
N MET A 390 56.83 -14.05 -8.21
CA MET A 390 56.39 -14.80 -9.40
C MET A 390 57.31 -14.51 -10.59
N SER A 391 57.45 -15.48 -11.48
CA SER A 391 58.27 -15.32 -12.71
C SER A 391 57.80 -14.18 -13.61
N ILE A 392 56.52 -13.83 -13.61
CA ILE A 392 55.96 -12.70 -14.35
C ILE A 392 56.50 -11.33 -13.89
N SER A 393 56.91 -11.22 -12.62
CA SER A 393 57.44 -9.96 -12.04
C SER A 393 58.74 -9.48 -12.65
N HIS A 394 59.48 -10.37 -13.32
CA HIS A 394 60.73 -10.05 -14.01
C HIS A 394 60.54 -9.67 -15.48
N GLN A 395 59.28 -9.79 -16.00
CA GLN A 395 58.96 -9.64 -17.42
C GLN A 395 58.16 -8.36 -17.72
N THR A 396 57.64 -7.70 -16.69
CA THR A 396 56.73 -6.55 -16.84
C THR A 396 56.78 -5.66 -15.61
N THR A 397 56.28 -4.43 -15.75
CA THR A 397 56.03 -3.52 -14.64
C THR A 397 54.56 -3.52 -14.22
N GLN A 398 53.65 -4.18 -15.00
CA GLN A 398 52.26 -4.37 -14.62
C GLN A 398 51.79 -5.79 -14.96
N ALA A 399 51.27 -6.49 -13.98
CA ALA A 399 50.75 -7.86 -14.13
C ALA A 399 49.28 -7.95 -13.77
N ILE A 400 48.47 -8.57 -14.63
CA ILE A 400 47.12 -9.04 -14.33
C ILE A 400 47.24 -10.53 -13.97
N ILE A 401 46.73 -10.91 -12.80
CA ILE A 401 46.79 -12.29 -12.32
C ILE A 401 45.37 -12.85 -12.23
N VAL A 402 45.11 -13.95 -12.91
CA VAL A 402 43.86 -14.69 -12.87
C VAL A 402 44.09 -16.03 -12.19
N VAL A 403 43.42 -16.25 -11.07
CA VAL A 403 43.52 -17.47 -10.27
C VAL A 403 42.18 -18.19 -10.23
N GLY A 404 42.13 -19.43 -10.66
CA GLY A 404 40.93 -20.28 -10.59
C GLY A 404 40.54 -20.59 -9.13
N ASN A 405 39.25 -20.48 -8.85
CA ASN A 405 38.65 -20.78 -7.54
C ASN A 405 37.81 -22.08 -7.56
N GLY A 406 37.93 -22.86 -8.63
CA GLY A 406 37.17 -24.08 -8.90
C GLY A 406 36.09 -23.87 -9.96
N GLY A 407 35.90 -24.88 -10.82
CA GLY A 407 34.98 -24.78 -11.96
C GLY A 407 35.30 -23.58 -12.85
N SER A 408 34.30 -22.76 -13.13
CA SER A 408 34.39 -21.55 -13.96
C SER A 408 34.61 -20.26 -13.17
N TYR A 409 34.84 -20.32 -11.87
CA TYR A 409 35.06 -19.16 -11.01
C TYR A 409 36.57 -18.85 -10.90
N ALA A 410 36.89 -17.57 -10.89
CA ALA A 410 38.23 -17.07 -10.72
C ALA A 410 38.25 -15.72 -10.00
N THR A 411 39.40 -15.35 -9.49
CA THR A 411 39.71 -13.98 -9.03
C THR A 411 40.71 -13.38 -10.01
N LEU A 412 40.46 -12.14 -10.44
CA LEU A 412 41.39 -11.34 -11.23
C LEU A 412 41.95 -10.22 -10.35
N THR A 413 43.26 -10.08 -10.30
CA THR A 413 43.95 -8.99 -9.63
C THR A 413 44.86 -8.25 -10.59
N VAL A 414 45.00 -6.92 -10.45
CA VAL A 414 45.97 -6.11 -11.19
C VAL A 414 47.04 -5.63 -10.23
N HIS A 415 48.30 -5.81 -10.60
CA HIS A 415 49.45 -5.42 -9.82
C HIS A 415 50.35 -4.53 -10.64
N THR A 416 50.86 -3.47 -10.03
CA THR A 416 51.78 -2.54 -10.70
C THR A 416 53.04 -2.37 -9.87
N LYS A 417 54.19 -2.36 -10.54
CA LYS A 417 55.49 -2.16 -9.94
C LYS A 417 55.86 -0.68 -10.02
N HIS A 418 56.07 -0.07 -8.85
CA HIS A 418 56.54 1.31 -8.77
C HIS A 418 57.72 1.40 -7.81
N ASN A 419 58.84 2.01 -8.25
CA ASN A 419 60.06 2.11 -7.47
C ASN A 419 60.56 0.75 -6.92
N GLY A 420 60.39 -0.32 -7.71
CA GLY A 420 60.84 -1.67 -7.31
C GLY A 420 59.80 -2.45 -6.48
N VAL A 421 58.72 -1.83 -6.03
CA VAL A 421 57.71 -2.42 -5.16
C VAL A 421 56.46 -2.79 -5.97
N TRP A 422 55.99 -4.02 -5.83
CA TRP A 422 54.77 -4.50 -6.41
C TRP A 422 53.58 -4.26 -5.48
N THR A 423 52.51 -3.60 -5.99
CA THR A 423 51.27 -3.34 -5.25
C THR A 423 50.08 -3.85 -6.03
N GLU A 424 49.09 -4.40 -5.32
CA GLU A 424 47.82 -4.75 -5.91
C GLU A 424 46.95 -3.47 -6.06
N THR A 425 46.55 -3.18 -7.29
CA THR A 425 45.80 -1.94 -7.64
C THR A 425 44.34 -2.20 -7.98
N LEU A 426 43.97 -3.47 -8.24
CA LEU A 426 42.58 -3.89 -8.46
C LEU A 426 42.44 -5.37 -8.09
N SER A 427 41.29 -5.72 -7.50
CA SER A 427 40.85 -7.10 -7.31
C SER A 427 39.37 -7.21 -7.65
N CYS A 428 38.99 -8.20 -8.45
CA CYS A 428 37.59 -8.43 -8.81
C CYS A 428 37.30 -9.90 -9.06
N SER A 429 36.00 -10.25 -9.00
CA SER A 429 35.54 -11.57 -9.40
C SER A 429 35.60 -11.72 -10.91
N ALA A 430 36.06 -12.89 -11.37
CA ALA A 430 36.13 -13.24 -12.77
C ALA A 430 35.47 -14.58 -13.07
N ARG A 431 35.13 -14.79 -14.32
CA ARG A 431 34.74 -16.08 -14.86
C ARG A 431 35.75 -16.53 -15.90
N VAL A 432 35.93 -17.83 -15.96
CA VAL A 432 36.80 -18.51 -16.94
C VAL A 432 36.00 -19.56 -17.70
N GLY A 433 36.63 -20.31 -18.53
CA GLY A 433 36.01 -21.39 -19.30
C GLY A 433 35.10 -22.29 -18.45
N ARG A 434 33.97 -22.72 -18.99
CA ARG A 434 32.98 -23.58 -18.26
C ARG A 434 33.61 -24.87 -17.71
N ASN A 435 34.68 -25.34 -18.32
CA ASN A 435 35.44 -26.51 -17.91
C ASN A 435 36.77 -26.17 -17.18
N GLY A 436 36.89 -24.93 -16.67
CA GLY A 436 38.00 -24.46 -15.85
C GLY A 436 39.20 -23.99 -16.65
N ILE A 437 40.39 -24.08 -16.06
CA ILE A 437 41.68 -23.64 -16.62
C ILE A 437 42.54 -24.86 -16.92
N THR A 438 43.31 -24.84 -18.03
CA THR A 438 44.13 -25.99 -18.48
C THR A 438 45.48 -25.56 -19.02
N GLY A 439 46.52 -26.40 -18.83
CA GLY A 439 47.80 -26.29 -19.52
C GLY A 439 47.83 -26.93 -20.91
N ASN A 440 46.76 -27.67 -21.30
CA ASN A 440 46.67 -28.36 -22.59
C ASN A 440 45.34 -27.94 -23.26
N LYS A 441 45.33 -26.71 -23.76
CA LYS A 441 44.16 -26.08 -24.42
C LYS A 441 43.94 -26.68 -25.80
N ARG A 442 42.68 -26.96 -26.15
CA ARG A 442 42.22 -27.38 -27.49
C ARG A 442 41.03 -26.54 -27.95
N GLU A 443 40.84 -26.46 -29.23
CA GLU A 443 39.67 -25.83 -29.81
C GLU A 443 38.39 -26.50 -29.30
N GLY A 444 37.40 -25.69 -28.92
CA GLY A 444 36.09 -26.19 -28.45
C GLY A 444 36.07 -26.84 -27.06
N ASP A 445 37.18 -26.96 -26.32
CA ASP A 445 37.24 -27.66 -25.03
C ASP A 445 36.54 -26.94 -23.85
N GLY A 446 36.15 -25.71 -24.04
CA GLY A 446 35.49 -24.89 -22.99
C GLY A 446 36.41 -24.52 -21.83
N LYS A 447 37.73 -24.55 -22.01
CA LYS A 447 38.72 -24.25 -20.96
C LYS A 447 39.52 -23.00 -21.30
N THR A 448 39.95 -22.27 -20.26
CA THR A 448 40.86 -21.14 -20.38
C THR A 448 42.32 -21.62 -20.35
N PRO A 449 43.19 -21.13 -21.25
CA PRO A 449 44.61 -21.56 -21.26
C PRO A 449 45.36 -21.01 -20.04
N ARG A 450 46.12 -21.88 -19.35
CA ARG A 450 47.08 -21.50 -18.32
C ARG A 450 48.37 -20.99 -18.99
N GLY A 451 48.93 -19.92 -18.45
CA GLY A 451 50.19 -19.36 -18.95
C GLY A 451 50.30 -17.86 -18.72
N ILE A 452 51.37 -17.28 -19.24
CA ILE A 452 51.61 -15.83 -19.23
C ILE A 452 51.51 -15.33 -20.68
N TYR A 453 50.68 -14.31 -20.88
CA TYR A 453 50.38 -13.77 -22.22
C TYR A 453 50.47 -12.25 -22.20
N SER A 454 50.86 -11.66 -23.33
CA SER A 454 50.68 -10.23 -23.58
C SER A 454 49.28 -9.97 -24.15
N PHE A 455 48.93 -8.70 -24.23
CA PHE A 455 47.65 -8.27 -24.81
C PHE A 455 47.80 -7.85 -26.27
N GLY A 456 46.85 -8.26 -27.10
CA GLY A 456 46.70 -7.88 -28.49
C GLY A 456 45.75 -6.69 -28.69
N GLN A 457 44.89 -6.79 -29.69
CA GLN A 457 43.92 -5.74 -30.09
C GLN A 457 42.88 -5.53 -28.98
N ALA A 458 42.76 -4.30 -28.53
CA ALA A 458 41.60 -3.84 -27.73
C ALA A 458 40.45 -3.43 -28.65
N PHE A 459 39.23 -3.90 -28.36
CA PHE A 459 38.10 -3.70 -29.23
C PHE A 459 36.78 -3.64 -28.44
N GLY A 460 35.72 -3.15 -29.10
CA GLY A 460 34.38 -3.21 -28.53
C GLY A 460 33.30 -2.70 -29.42
N VAL A 461 32.06 -3.12 -29.12
CA VAL A 461 30.85 -2.59 -29.75
C VAL A 461 30.57 -1.16 -29.28
N ALA A 462 30.92 -0.83 -28.06
CA ALA A 462 30.90 0.56 -27.55
C ALA A 462 32.16 1.31 -27.95
N GLY A 463 32.10 2.64 -27.86
CA GLY A 463 33.26 3.53 -28.09
C GLY A 463 34.40 3.29 -27.09
N ASN A 464 35.61 3.82 -27.38
CA ASN A 464 36.77 3.69 -26.51
C ASN A 464 36.46 4.13 -25.08
N PRO A 465 36.60 3.27 -24.06
CA PRO A 465 36.31 3.59 -22.67
C PRO A 465 37.37 4.51 -22.01
N GLY A 466 38.36 4.97 -22.75
CA GLY A 466 39.48 5.77 -22.25
C GLY A 466 40.77 4.96 -22.11
N THR A 467 40.95 3.82 -22.82
CA THR A 467 42.20 3.10 -22.88
C THR A 467 43.22 3.84 -23.76
N SER A 468 44.51 3.80 -23.35
CA SER A 468 45.62 4.29 -24.13
C SER A 468 46.02 3.34 -25.31
N ARG A 469 45.46 2.14 -25.32
CA ARG A 469 45.71 1.17 -26.37
C ARG A 469 44.92 1.53 -27.64
N ARG A 470 45.44 1.13 -28.82
CA ARG A 470 44.70 1.26 -30.07
C ARG A 470 43.36 0.55 -29.97
N TRP A 471 42.28 1.30 -30.14
CA TRP A 471 40.90 0.81 -30.02
C TRP A 471 40.31 0.49 -31.39
N LEU A 472 39.73 -0.70 -31.55
CA LEU A 472 38.94 -1.08 -32.69
C LEU A 472 37.43 -0.94 -32.35
N GLN A 473 36.76 -0.01 -32.98
CA GLN A 473 35.29 0.06 -32.93
C GLN A 473 34.73 -1.08 -33.80
N VAL A 474 34.05 -2.04 -33.16
CA VAL A 474 33.48 -3.18 -33.85
C VAL A 474 32.28 -2.77 -34.73
N ASN A 475 32.22 -3.30 -35.93
CA ASN A 475 31.12 -3.16 -36.89
C ASN A 475 30.75 -4.53 -37.49
N ASN A 476 29.81 -4.54 -38.46
CA ASN A 476 29.30 -5.77 -39.10
C ASN A 476 30.34 -6.56 -39.90
N ASN A 477 31.51 -6.01 -40.18
CA ASN A 477 32.54 -6.67 -40.99
C ASN A 477 33.61 -7.34 -40.12
N HIS A 478 33.59 -7.20 -38.79
CA HIS A 478 34.66 -7.72 -37.94
C HIS A 478 34.30 -9.12 -37.40
N TYR A 479 35.20 -10.07 -37.72
CA TYR A 479 35.12 -11.46 -37.31
C TYR A 479 36.40 -11.91 -36.66
N TRP A 480 36.32 -12.82 -35.68
CA TRP A 480 37.45 -13.56 -35.17
C TRP A 480 37.28 -15.02 -35.60
N VAL A 481 38.17 -15.50 -36.50
CA VAL A 481 37.99 -16.80 -37.13
C VAL A 481 38.44 -17.92 -36.22
N ASP A 482 37.56 -18.90 -35.98
CA ASP A 482 37.78 -20.09 -35.14
C ASP A 482 37.74 -21.40 -35.98
N ASP A 483 37.56 -21.30 -37.31
CA ASP A 483 37.61 -22.43 -38.23
C ASP A 483 39.06 -22.95 -38.38
N VAL A 484 39.29 -24.15 -37.84
CA VAL A 484 40.61 -24.82 -37.85
C VAL A 484 41.18 -25.11 -39.24
N ASN A 485 40.31 -25.10 -40.29
CA ASN A 485 40.70 -25.34 -41.65
C ASN A 485 40.96 -24.06 -42.45
N SER A 486 40.67 -22.90 -41.85
CA SER A 486 40.85 -21.62 -42.52
C SER A 486 42.28 -21.09 -42.35
N SER A 487 42.84 -20.48 -43.39
CA SER A 487 44.09 -19.73 -43.32
C SER A 487 44.02 -18.49 -42.38
N TYR A 488 42.81 -18.11 -42.01
CA TYR A 488 42.55 -17.03 -41.05
C TYR A 488 42.32 -17.53 -39.61
N TYR A 489 42.51 -18.83 -39.35
CA TYR A 489 42.34 -19.37 -38.01
C TYR A 489 43.05 -18.53 -36.93
N ASN A 490 42.33 -18.20 -35.86
CA ASN A 490 42.78 -17.35 -34.72
C ASN A 490 43.21 -15.92 -35.12
N LYS A 491 42.60 -15.36 -36.17
CA LYS A 491 42.88 -13.98 -36.60
C LYS A 491 41.61 -13.13 -36.57
N LEU A 492 41.79 -11.85 -36.27
CA LEU A 492 40.79 -10.82 -36.48
C LEU A 492 40.77 -10.45 -37.97
N VAL A 493 39.59 -10.49 -38.58
CA VAL A 493 39.42 -10.23 -40.01
C VAL A 493 38.33 -9.18 -40.21
N ASP A 494 38.59 -8.25 -41.13
CA ASP A 494 37.56 -7.33 -41.67
C ASP A 494 37.08 -7.89 -43.01
N ALA A 495 35.86 -8.42 -43.04
CA ALA A 495 35.22 -9.01 -44.21
C ALA A 495 34.95 -8.04 -45.36
N SER A 496 35.11 -6.74 -45.14
CA SER A 496 35.05 -5.74 -46.22
C SER A 496 36.36 -5.68 -47.03
N GLN A 497 37.45 -6.28 -46.50
CA GLN A 497 38.78 -6.21 -47.08
C GLN A 497 39.23 -7.56 -47.66
N THR A 498 38.45 -8.63 -47.51
CA THR A 498 38.79 -9.96 -47.98
C THR A 498 37.55 -10.79 -48.19
N ASP A 499 37.64 -11.79 -49.09
CA ASP A 499 36.57 -12.78 -49.26
C ASP A 499 36.46 -13.66 -48.00
N ILE A 500 35.24 -14.05 -47.67
CA ILE A 500 34.99 -14.95 -46.53
C ILE A 500 35.48 -16.35 -46.93
N GLN A 501 36.51 -16.81 -46.20
CA GLN A 501 37.17 -18.12 -46.43
C GLN A 501 37.19 -18.93 -45.14
N TRP A 502 36.04 -18.94 -44.43
CA TRP A 502 35.87 -19.73 -43.19
C TRP A 502 34.45 -20.21 -43.08
N SER A 503 34.23 -21.34 -42.42
CA SER A 503 32.92 -21.93 -42.11
C SER A 503 32.47 -21.59 -40.70
N SER A 504 33.37 -21.12 -39.82
CA SER A 504 33.07 -20.75 -38.44
C SER A 504 33.91 -19.56 -38.02
N ALA A 505 33.28 -18.57 -37.37
CA ALA A 505 33.94 -17.41 -36.79
C ALA A 505 33.02 -16.75 -35.76
N GLU A 506 33.59 -16.10 -34.76
CA GLU A 506 32.85 -15.18 -33.91
C GLU A 506 32.61 -13.87 -34.65
N HIS A 507 31.34 -13.61 -35.00
CA HIS A 507 30.91 -12.31 -35.55
C HIS A 507 30.80 -11.32 -34.37
N LEU A 508 31.81 -10.51 -34.19
CA LEU A 508 32.04 -9.75 -32.94
C LEU A 508 30.87 -8.84 -32.57
N ILE A 509 30.19 -8.23 -33.54
CA ILE A 509 29.04 -7.35 -33.32
C ILE A 509 27.83 -8.07 -32.73
N SER A 510 27.73 -9.41 -32.94
CA SER A 510 26.62 -10.24 -32.46
C SER A 510 26.65 -10.47 -30.94
N TYR A 511 27.72 -10.05 -30.27
CA TYR A 511 27.88 -10.20 -28.81
C TYR A 511 27.96 -8.84 -28.10
N PRO A 512 26.91 -7.97 -28.20
CA PRO A 512 27.01 -6.57 -27.76
C PRO A 512 27.20 -6.41 -26.25
N THR A 513 26.85 -7.41 -25.44
CA THR A 513 27.07 -7.40 -24.00
C THR A 513 28.48 -7.89 -23.68
N ALA A 514 28.89 -9.06 -24.17
CA ALA A 514 30.19 -9.64 -23.90
C ALA A 514 31.31 -8.77 -24.48
N TYR A 515 31.18 -8.38 -25.73
CA TYR A 515 32.18 -7.55 -26.41
C TYR A 515 31.85 -6.07 -26.43
N ARG A 516 31.07 -5.62 -25.42
CA ARG A 516 30.92 -4.17 -25.21
C ARG A 516 32.26 -3.49 -25.05
N TYR A 517 33.15 -4.13 -24.26
CA TYR A 517 34.54 -3.79 -24.07
C TYR A 517 35.36 -5.09 -23.95
N ALA A 518 36.38 -5.23 -24.76
CA ALA A 518 37.20 -6.44 -24.77
C ALA A 518 38.66 -6.14 -25.17
N ILE A 519 39.55 -7.08 -24.84
CA ILE A 519 40.92 -7.07 -25.29
C ILE A 519 41.39 -8.51 -25.55
N ALA A 520 41.98 -8.75 -26.69
CA ALA A 520 42.50 -10.05 -27.05
C ALA A 520 43.79 -10.38 -26.27
N LEU A 521 43.93 -11.65 -25.88
CA LEU A 521 45.21 -12.19 -25.41
C LEU A 521 46.00 -12.68 -26.61
N ASN A 522 47.31 -12.45 -26.59
CA ASN A 522 48.23 -13.02 -27.56
C ASN A 522 48.49 -14.51 -27.28
N TYR A 523 47.39 -15.29 -27.33
CA TYR A 523 47.39 -16.75 -27.20
C TYR A 523 47.39 -17.38 -28.60
N ASN A 524 48.14 -18.46 -28.79
CA ASN A 524 48.23 -19.19 -30.05
C ASN A 524 48.52 -18.27 -31.27
N THR A 525 49.46 -17.35 -31.12
CA THR A 525 49.81 -16.37 -32.17
C THR A 525 50.40 -17.02 -33.43
N ALA A 526 50.94 -18.26 -33.32
CA ALA A 526 51.35 -19.07 -34.44
C ALA A 526 50.15 -19.61 -35.26
N CYS A 527 48.94 -19.38 -34.81
CA CYS A 527 47.70 -19.83 -35.43
C CYS A 527 47.69 -21.36 -35.69
N THR A 528 48.25 -22.13 -34.76
CA THR A 528 48.32 -23.60 -34.84
C THR A 528 46.91 -24.18 -34.83
N PRO A 529 46.43 -24.86 -35.89
CA PRO A 529 45.09 -25.39 -35.93
C PRO A 529 44.77 -26.33 -34.76
N GLY A 530 43.59 -26.16 -34.14
CA GLY A 530 43.11 -26.98 -33.04
C GLY A 530 43.73 -26.65 -31.66
N ALA A 531 44.71 -25.73 -31.59
CA ALA A 531 45.30 -25.33 -30.29
C ALA A 531 44.44 -24.31 -29.50
N GLY A 532 43.32 -23.87 -30.04
CA GLY A 532 42.39 -22.90 -29.47
C GLY A 532 42.54 -21.50 -30.07
N SER A 533 41.46 -20.78 -30.14
CA SER A 533 41.32 -19.45 -30.75
C SER A 533 40.48 -18.53 -29.88
N ALA A 534 40.42 -17.24 -30.23
CA ALA A 534 39.49 -16.24 -29.68
C ALA A 534 39.52 -16.17 -28.13
N ILE A 535 40.72 -16.07 -27.54
CA ILE A 535 40.86 -15.92 -26.08
C ILE A 535 40.95 -14.44 -25.73
N PHE A 536 39.91 -13.96 -25.07
CA PHE A 536 39.73 -12.54 -24.71
C PHE A 536 39.56 -12.33 -23.20
N LEU A 537 39.90 -11.14 -22.74
CA LEU A 537 39.34 -10.55 -21.50
C LEU A 537 38.22 -9.61 -21.90
N HIS A 538 36.99 -9.84 -21.40
CA HIS A 538 35.77 -9.14 -21.85
C HIS A 538 34.73 -8.93 -20.73
N CYS A 539 33.64 -8.24 -21.05
CA CYS A 539 32.55 -8.02 -20.10
C CYS A 539 31.77 -9.33 -19.83
N SER A 540 31.44 -9.57 -18.57
CA SER A 540 30.65 -10.73 -18.15
C SER A 540 29.20 -10.64 -18.59
N THR A 541 28.63 -11.76 -19.03
CA THR A 541 27.20 -11.98 -19.27
C THR A 541 26.53 -12.73 -18.10
N GLY A 542 27.24 -12.86 -16.95
CA GLY A 542 26.77 -13.56 -15.76
C GLY A 542 27.14 -15.05 -15.68
N GLY A 543 27.48 -15.68 -16.82
CA GLY A 543 27.81 -17.10 -16.94
C GLY A 543 29.32 -17.41 -17.06
N ALA A 544 29.63 -18.70 -17.21
CA ALA A 544 30.93 -19.19 -17.60
C ALA A 544 31.20 -18.86 -19.09
N THR A 545 32.49 -18.78 -19.47
CA THR A 545 32.89 -18.53 -20.86
C THR A 545 33.15 -19.86 -21.63
N ALA A 546 33.42 -19.75 -22.93
CA ALA A 546 33.87 -20.86 -23.75
C ALA A 546 35.41 -21.07 -23.68
N GLY A 547 36.13 -20.14 -23.05
CA GLY A 547 37.59 -20.14 -22.93
C GLY A 547 38.19 -18.80 -22.54
N CYS A 548 37.42 -17.72 -22.72
CA CYS A 548 37.80 -16.37 -22.36
C CYS A 548 37.86 -16.16 -20.83
N ILE A 549 38.32 -14.99 -20.45
CA ILE A 549 38.18 -14.46 -19.09
C ILE A 549 37.13 -13.32 -19.13
N SER A 550 36.15 -13.33 -18.21
CA SER A 550 35.20 -12.23 -18.15
C SER A 550 35.09 -11.64 -16.75
N VAL A 551 34.92 -10.33 -16.69
CA VAL A 551 34.75 -9.54 -15.45
C VAL A 551 33.55 -8.61 -15.61
N SER A 552 33.10 -7.97 -14.53
CA SER A 552 32.02 -6.98 -14.63
C SER A 552 32.38 -5.89 -15.66
N GLN A 553 31.36 -5.28 -16.29
CA GLN A 553 31.60 -4.20 -17.26
C GLN A 553 32.39 -3.03 -16.62
N SER A 554 32.10 -2.69 -15.39
CA SER A 554 32.82 -1.65 -14.65
C SER A 554 34.27 -1.99 -14.43
N ASP A 555 34.58 -3.24 -14.04
CA ASP A 555 35.95 -3.68 -13.87
C ASP A 555 36.69 -3.75 -15.21
N MET A 556 36.02 -4.18 -16.28
CA MET A 556 36.60 -4.19 -17.62
C MET A 556 37.00 -2.77 -18.08
N ILE A 557 36.15 -1.77 -17.85
CA ILE A 557 36.47 -0.35 -18.14
C ILE A 557 37.70 0.09 -17.32
N ARG A 558 37.73 -0.22 -16.01
CA ARG A 558 38.86 0.13 -15.14
C ARG A 558 40.15 -0.54 -15.60
N ILE A 559 40.11 -1.82 -15.91
CA ILE A 559 41.27 -2.58 -16.40
C ILE A 559 41.79 -1.94 -17.71
N LEU A 560 40.92 -1.69 -18.68
CA LEU A 560 41.32 -1.07 -19.95
C LEU A 560 41.95 0.32 -19.79
N LYS A 561 41.53 1.11 -18.82
CA LYS A 561 42.12 2.40 -18.49
C LYS A 561 43.49 2.27 -17.80
N MET A 562 43.72 1.16 -17.07
CA MET A 562 44.94 0.91 -16.30
C MET A 562 46.02 0.19 -17.11
N ILE A 563 45.64 -0.58 -18.14
CA ILE A 563 46.59 -1.39 -18.93
C ILE A 563 47.69 -0.51 -19.55
N GLN A 564 48.95 -0.88 -19.25
CA GLN A 564 50.14 -0.24 -19.80
C GLN A 564 50.66 -1.00 -21.04
N GLY A 565 51.66 -0.44 -21.71
CA GLY A 565 52.23 -1.05 -22.93
C GLY A 565 52.84 -2.43 -22.69
N ASP A 566 53.46 -2.62 -21.54
CA ASP A 566 54.15 -3.84 -21.15
C ASP A 566 53.32 -4.82 -20.28
N THR A 567 52.05 -4.51 -20.03
CA THR A 567 51.17 -5.34 -19.18
C THR A 567 51.13 -6.79 -19.68
N LEU A 568 51.35 -7.72 -18.77
CA LEU A 568 51.15 -9.14 -19.00
C LEU A 568 49.98 -9.69 -18.16
N ILE A 569 49.33 -10.74 -18.65
CA ILE A 569 48.31 -11.50 -17.91
C ILE A 569 48.84 -12.90 -17.62
N GLY A 570 48.88 -13.27 -16.34
CA GLY A 570 49.21 -14.62 -15.88
C GLY A 570 47.95 -15.36 -15.45
N ILE A 571 47.66 -16.51 -16.02
CA ILE A 571 46.50 -17.34 -15.77
C ILE A 571 46.92 -18.63 -15.08
N TYR A 572 46.41 -18.88 -13.87
CA TYR A 572 46.78 -19.94 -12.98
C TYR A 572 45.57 -20.78 -12.56
N GLN A 573 45.76 -22.10 -12.48
CA GLN A 573 44.67 -23.03 -12.22
C GLN A 573 44.10 -22.89 -10.80
N ASN A 574 44.96 -22.60 -9.83
CA ASN A 574 44.60 -22.35 -8.43
C ASN A 574 45.75 -21.60 -7.73
N LYS A 575 45.57 -21.26 -6.45
CA LYS A 575 46.61 -20.56 -5.67
C LYS A 575 47.94 -21.35 -5.57
N ASN A 576 47.89 -22.68 -5.54
CA ASN A 576 49.10 -23.53 -5.42
C ASN A 576 49.95 -23.55 -6.71
N SER A 577 49.41 -23.07 -7.82
CA SER A 577 50.10 -23.01 -9.12
C SER A 577 50.70 -21.64 -9.43
N LEU A 578 50.74 -20.72 -8.46
CA LEU A 578 51.30 -19.37 -8.61
C LEU A 578 52.86 -19.37 -8.60
N TYR A 579 53.50 -20.38 -7.97
CA TYR A 579 54.95 -20.48 -7.78
C TYR A 579 55.51 -21.70 -8.48
#